data_7f972125b451ba93815a70bd62eedf2a
#
_entry.id   7f972125b451ba93815a70bd62eedf2a
#
_cell.length_a   1.000
_cell.length_b   1.000
_cell.length_c   1.000
_cell.angle_alpha   90.00
_cell.angle_beta   90.00
_cell.angle_gamma   90.00
#
_symmetry.space_group_name_H-M   'P 1'
#
loop_
_entity.id
_entity.type
_entity.pdbx_description
1 polymer ?
#
loop_
_entity_poly.entity_id
_entity_poly.type
_entity_poly.pdbx_seq_one_letter_code
_entity_poly.pdbx_strand_id
1 'polypeptide(L)'
;NVRRPVKNRIAFPLTSVKGFEEYLKPTDSIDSTNPEIVKKAQELVAGEDDLFKAVFKLASWTEENIEYDLTTLTATTSQKASWVLQERRGVCDEMTSLFVAMARSVGVPARFVSGISYTTSDLFDENWQPHGWAEVYFPEIGWVGFDVTFNQYGYVDVTHIKLRDGFDPQDPATKFQWTGRNVKLKPQEIDFDIRL
;
A
#
# COMPACT_ATOMS: atom_id res chain seq x y z
N ASN A 1 7.72 -8.90 18.85
CA ASN A 1 8.12 -9.67 17.67
C ASN A 1 9.64 -9.62 17.56
N VAL A 2 10.30 -10.75 17.89
CA VAL A 2 11.75 -10.88 17.68
C VAL A 2 11.97 -11.03 16.18
N ARG A 3 12.52 -10.00 15.55
CA ARG A 3 12.96 -10.08 14.15
C ARG A 3 14.02 -11.16 14.04
N ARG A 4 13.75 -12.22 13.28
CA ARG A 4 14.81 -13.09 12.82
C ARG A 4 15.63 -12.33 11.78
N PRO A 5 16.95 -12.17 11.95
CA PRO A 5 17.78 -11.60 10.89
C PRO A 5 17.62 -12.47 9.63
N VAL A 6 17.29 -11.85 8.51
CA VAL A 6 17.28 -12.54 7.22
C VAL A 6 18.72 -12.93 6.93
N LYS A 7 19.04 -14.21 7.11
CA LYS A 7 20.41 -14.72 6.93
C LYS A 7 20.81 -14.82 5.46
N ASN A 8 19.84 -14.83 4.55
CA ASN A 8 20.08 -15.04 3.13
C ASN A 8 19.43 -13.93 2.32
N ARG A 9 20.21 -13.43 1.37
CA ARG A 9 19.74 -12.54 0.31
C ARG A 9 18.71 -13.27 -0.54
N ILE A 10 17.57 -12.65 -0.78
CA ILE A 10 16.56 -13.17 -1.71
C ILE A 10 16.85 -12.59 -3.08
N ALA A 11 17.01 -13.46 -4.07
CA ALA A 11 17.33 -13.04 -5.44
C ALA A 11 16.17 -12.26 -6.07
N PHE A 12 16.52 -11.26 -6.89
CA PHE A 12 15.61 -10.52 -7.75
C PHE A 12 16.17 -10.55 -9.20
N PRO A 13 15.33 -10.70 -10.24
CA PRO A 13 13.87 -10.95 -10.20
C PRO A 13 13.48 -12.29 -9.54
N LEU A 14 12.24 -12.36 -9.05
CA LEU A 14 11.71 -13.61 -8.51
C LEU A 14 11.51 -14.64 -9.63
N THR A 15 12.01 -15.85 -9.44
CA THR A 15 11.89 -16.95 -10.41
C THR A 15 10.56 -17.70 -10.30
N SER A 16 9.88 -17.58 -9.17
CA SER A 16 8.58 -18.18 -8.91
C SER A 16 7.82 -17.40 -7.86
N VAL A 17 6.51 -17.25 -8.09
CA VAL A 17 5.55 -16.63 -7.16
C VAL A 17 4.34 -17.54 -6.96
N LYS A 18 4.56 -18.87 -7.04
CA LYS A 18 3.49 -19.87 -6.97
C LYS A 18 2.59 -19.67 -5.75
N GLY A 19 1.29 -19.53 -6.03
CA GLY A 19 0.26 -19.27 -5.02
C GLY A 19 0.05 -17.79 -4.70
N PHE A 20 0.79 -16.88 -5.35
CA PHE A 20 0.70 -15.43 -5.15
C PHE A 20 0.47 -14.66 -6.47
N GLU A 21 0.11 -15.36 -7.55
CA GLU A 21 -0.08 -14.78 -8.89
C GLU A 21 -1.19 -13.72 -8.93
N GLU A 22 -2.20 -13.86 -8.06
CA GLU A 22 -3.28 -12.88 -7.94
C GLU A 22 -2.76 -11.50 -7.50
N TYR A 23 -1.71 -11.48 -6.69
CA TYR A 23 -1.08 -10.26 -6.17
C TYR A 23 -0.12 -9.58 -7.15
N LEU A 24 -0.05 -10.07 -8.39
CA LEU A 24 0.62 -9.43 -9.52
C LEU A 24 -0.36 -8.76 -10.48
N LYS A 25 -1.66 -9.07 -10.37
CA LYS A 25 -2.67 -8.57 -11.31
C LYS A 25 -2.96 -7.09 -11.09
N PRO A 26 -3.24 -6.35 -12.18
CA PRO A 26 -3.75 -4.99 -12.06
C PRO A 26 -5.16 -5.00 -11.48
N THR A 27 -5.53 -3.88 -10.88
CA THR A 27 -6.88 -3.57 -10.42
C THR A 27 -7.27 -2.18 -10.90
N ASP A 28 -8.46 -1.72 -10.56
CA ASP A 28 -8.96 -0.41 -11.03
C ASP A 28 -8.10 0.75 -10.57
N SER A 29 -7.66 0.77 -9.30
CA SER A 29 -6.80 1.82 -8.77
C SER A 29 -5.31 1.50 -8.93
N ILE A 30 -4.95 0.20 -8.91
CA ILE A 30 -3.56 -0.27 -9.03
C ILE A 30 -3.32 -0.80 -10.45
N ASP A 31 -3.25 0.08 -11.44
CA ASP A 31 -3.11 -0.23 -12.87
C ASP A 31 -1.65 -0.60 -13.23
N SER A 32 -1.14 -1.66 -12.61
CA SER A 32 0.27 -2.12 -12.67
C SER A 32 0.76 -2.49 -14.07
N THR A 33 -0.12 -2.62 -15.05
CA THR A 33 0.21 -2.88 -16.47
C THR A 33 0.32 -1.61 -17.30
N ASN A 34 0.10 -0.42 -16.70
CA ASN A 34 0.27 0.85 -17.39
C ASN A 34 1.72 1.02 -17.85
N PRO A 35 1.98 1.36 -19.15
CA PRO A 35 3.33 1.43 -19.69
C PRO A 35 4.28 2.38 -18.96
N GLU A 36 3.79 3.52 -18.45
CA GLU A 36 4.63 4.48 -17.72
C GLU A 36 5.01 3.94 -16.33
N ILE A 37 4.11 3.21 -15.66
CA ILE A 37 4.41 2.52 -14.39
C ILE A 37 5.47 1.44 -14.61
N VAL A 38 5.26 0.59 -15.63
CA VAL A 38 6.20 -0.49 -15.98
C VAL A 38 7.58 0.09 -16.28
N LYS A 39 7.65 1.12 -17.12
CA LYS A 39 8.90 1.80 -17.48
C LYS A 39 9.59 2.36 -16.25
N LYS A 40 8.86 3.12 -15.41
CA LYS A 40 9.43 3.73 -14.20
C LYS A 40 9.94 2.67 -13.22
N ALA A 41 9.18 1.63 -12.95
CA ALA A 41 9.58 0.56 -12.05
C ALA A 41 10.83 -0.17 -12.56
N GLN A 42 10.89 -0.51 -13.86
CA GLN A 42 12.07 -1.12 -14.48
C GLN A 42 13.32 -0.24 -14.41
N GLU A 43 13.19 1.08 -14.63
CA GLU A 43 14.29 2.04 -14.47
C GLU A 43 14.85 2.01 -13.04
N LEU A 44 13.97 2.00 -12.04
CA LEU A 44 14.36 2.07 -10.62
C LEU A 44 15.11 0.81 -10.16
N VAL A 45 14.69 -0.36 -10.65
CA VAL A 45 15.28 -1.64 -10.24
C VAL A 45 16.37 -2.13 -11.21
N ALA A 46 16.75 -1.32 -12.21
CA ALA A 46 17.75 -1.72 -13.20
C ALA A 46 19.07 -2.12 -12.54
N GLY A 47 19.56 -3.32 -12.91
CA GLY A 47 20.81 -3.87 -12.38
C GLY A 47 20.75 -4.36 -10.93
N GLU A 48 19.58 -4.30 -10.27
CA GLU A 48 19.42 -4.84 -8.93
C GLU A 48 19.19 -6.36 -8.99
N ASP A 49 19.79 -7.07 -8.05
CA ASP A 49 19.73 -8.52 -7.94
C ASP A 49 19.34 -9.02 -6.52
N ASP A 50 18.94 -8.08 -5.65
CA ASP A 50 18.45 -8.29 -4.29
C ASP A 50 17.01 -7.79 -4.18
N LEU A 51 16.08 -8.69 -3.79
CA LEU A 51 14.65 -8.37 -3.71
C LEU A 51 14.36 -7.22 -2.75
N PHE A 52 14.98 -7.23 -1.56
CA PHE A 52 14.72 -6.17 -0.58
C PHE A 52 15.17 -4.80 -1.12
N LYS A 53 16.33 -4.76 -1.75
CA LYS A 53 16.85 -3.52 -2.35
C LYS A 53 16.00 -3.04 -3.52
N ALA A 54 15.52 -3.97 -4.37
CA ALA A 54 14.61 -3.63 -5.45
C ALA A 54 13.34 -3.00 -4.91
N VAL A 55 12.69 -3.63 -3.93
CA VAL A 55 11.46 -3.12 -3.29
C VAL A 55 11.72 -1.81 -2.55
N PHE A 56 12.85 -1.70 -1.84
CA PHE A 56 13.25 -0.47 -1.16
C PHE A 56 13.39 0.72 -2.12
N LYS A 57 14.01 0.51 -3.29
CA LYS A 57 14.15 1.56 -4.31
C LYS A 57 12.79 2.05 -4.82
N LEU A 58 11.82 1.16 -5.00
CA LEU A 58 10.46 1.53 -5.40
C LEU A 58 9.76 2.34 -4.30
N ALA A 59 9.90 1.90 -3.05
CA ALA A 59 9.27 2.55 -1.89
C ALA A 59 9.86 3.93 -1.64
N SER A 60 11.19 4.05 -1.55
CA SER A 60 11.87 5.33 -1.29
C SER A 60 11.63 6.32 -2.43
N TRP A 61 11.63 5.85 -3.69
CA TRP A 61 11.31 6.73 -4.79
C TRP A 61 9.88 7.28 -4.70
N THR A 62 8.92 6.47 -4.28
CA THR A 62 7.53 6.92 -4.11
C THR A 62 7.46 8.01 -3.04
N GLU A 63 8.04 7.78 -1.88
CA GLU A 63 8.07 8.75 -0.77
C GLU A 63 8.77 10.06 -1.18
N GLU A 64 9.92 9.96 -1.83
CA GLU A 64 10.75 11.12 -2.20
C GLU A 64 10.17 11.96 -3.36
N ASN A 65 9.30 11.39 -4.20
CA ASN A 65 8.86 12.02 -5.45
C ASN A 65 7.34 12.28 -5.54
N ILE A 66 6.56 11.87 -4.55
CA ILE A 66 5.12 12.11 -4.49
C ILE A 66 4.82 13.01 -3.29
N GLU A 67 4.25 14.17 -3.56
CA GLU A 67 3.84 15.13 -2.54
C GLU A 67 2.56 14.63 -1.84
N TYR A 68 2.54 14.64 -0.50
CA TYR A 68 1.34 14.34 0.26
C TYR A 68 0.37 15.51 0.20
N ASP A 69 -0.75 15.33 -0.50
CA ASP A 69 -1.70 16.41 -0.82
C ASP A 69 -3.14 16.00 -0.50
N LEU A 70 -3.68 16.51 0.62
CA LEU A 70 -5.06 16.26 1.05
C LEU A 70 -6.10 16.77 0.04
N THR A 71 -5.75 17.65 -0.89
CA THR A 71 -6.69 18.14 -1.93
C THR A 71 -7.05 17.06 -2.94
N THR A 72 -6.28 15.97 -3.00
CA THR A 72 -6.60 14.80 -3.84
C THR A 72 -7.64 13.88 -3.20
N LEU A 73 -7.91 14.04 -1.91
CA LEU A 73 -8.88 13.22 -1.18
C LEU A 73 -10.28 13.46 -1.73
N THR A 74 -10.83 12.45 -2.40
CA THR A 74 -12.20 12.48 -2.90
C THR A 74 -13.07 11.49 -2.13
N ALA A 75 -14.33 11.85 -1.88
CA ALA A 75 -15.24 11.03 -1.07
C ALA A 75 -15.60 9.67 -1.68
N THR A 76 -15.23 9.38 -2.92
CA THR A 76 -15.78 8.25 -3.67
C THR A 76 -14.76 7.29 -4.26
N THR A 77 -13.56 7.71 -4.64
CA THR A 77 -12.57 6.82 -5.29
C THR A 77 -11.15 7.32 -5.09
N SER A 78 -10.22 6.42 -4.80
CA SER A 78 -8.79 6.67 -4.91
C SER A 78 -8.39 6.86 -6.38
N GLN A 79 -7.48 7.78 -6.66
CA GLN A 79 -6.95 7.99 -8.00
C GLN A 79 -6.12 6.78 -8.46
N LYS A 80 -6.04 6.57 -9.78
CA LYS A 80 -5.21 5.50 -10.34
C LYS A 80 -3.73 5.71 -10.06
N ALA A 81 -2.99 4.63 -9.89
CA ALA A 81 -1.54 4.67 -9.71
C ALA A 81 -0.83 5.42 -10.85
N SER A 82 -1.29 5.27 -12.10
CA SER A 82 -0.75 6.01 -13.25
C SER A 82 -0.99 7.52 -13.16
N TRP A 83 -2.13 7.94 -12.62
CA TRP A 83 -2.41 9.35 -12.37
C TRP A 83 -1.45 9.92 -11.31
N VAL A 84 -1.24 9.18 -10.20
CA VAL A 84 -0.30 9.59 -9.14
C VAL A 84 1.12 9.72 -9.68
N LEU A 85 1.55 8.77 -10.54
CA LEU A 85 2.85 8.83 -11.20
C LEU A 85 3.01 10.10 -12.05
N GLN A 86 1.95 10.52 -12.74
CA GLN A 86 1.94 11.70 -13.60
C GLN A 86 1.88 13.00 -12.79
N GLU A 87 0.92 13.10 -11.85
CA GLU A 87 0.63 14.34 -11.10
C GLU A 87 1.58 14.59 -9.93
N ARG A 88 2.32 13.58 -9.49
CA ARG A 88 3.31 13.64 -8.40
C ARG A 88 2.75 14.06 -7.06
N ARG A 89 1.49 13.74 -6.82
CA ARG A 89 0.80 14.04 -5.56
C ARG A 89 -0.27 13.01 -5.26
N GLY A 90 -0.61 12.87 -3.98
CA GLY A 90 -1.64 11.95 -3.51
C GLY A 90 -1.66 11.84 -2.00
N VAL A 91 -2.66 11.14 -1.47
CA VAL A 91 -2.71 10.74 -0.05
C VAL A 91 -2.19 9.32 0.13
N CYS A 92 -2.25 8.79 1.36
CA CYS A 92 -1.74 7.47 1.71
C CYS A 92 -2.21 6.34 0.77
N ASP A 93 -3.50 6.31 0.41
CA ASP A 93 -4.07 5.29 -0.48
C ASP A 93 -3.47 5.36 -1.89
N GLU A 94 -3.27 6.55 -2.39
CA GLU A 94 -2.78 6.85 -3.73
C GLU A 94 -1.28 6.58 -3.84
N MET A 95 -0.50 7.02 -2.87
CA MET A 95 0.94 6.74 -2.78
C MET A 95 1.19 5.23 -2.64
N THR A 96 0.42 4.56 -1.78
CA THR A 96 0.49 3.10 -1.60
C THR A 96 0.12 2.37 -2.88
N SER A 97 -0.93 2.82 -3.59
CA SER A 97 -1.36 2.22 -4.87
C SER A 97 -0.28 2.32 -5.94
N LEU A 98 0.43 3.46 -6.03
CA LEU A 98 1.55 3.62 -6.95
C LEU A 98 2.70 2.67 -6.60
N PHE A 99 3.09 2.60 -5.34
CA PHE A 99 4.13 1.68 -4.89
C PHE A 99 3.78 0.22 -5.19
N VAL A 100 2.56 -0.22 -4.86
CA VAL A 100 2.07 -1.58 -5.15
C VAL A 100 2.04 -1.85 -6.66
N ALA A 101 1.59 -0.87 -7.47
CA ALA A 101 1.58 -1.01 -8.93
C ALA A 101 3.00 -1.20 -9.49
N MET A 102 3.98 -0.43 -9.03
CA MET A 102 5.37 -0.60 -9.43
C MET A 102 5.93 -1.97 -8.99
N ALA A 103 5.66 -2.41 -7.76
CA ALA A 103 6.10 -3.72 -7.28
C ALA A 103 5.53 -4.87 -8.14
N ARG A 104 4.20 -4.84 -8.41
CA ARG A 104 3.54 -5.84 -9.27
C ARG A 104 4.10 -5.84 -10.68
N SER A 105 4.39 -4.67 -11.24
CA SER A 105 4.88 -4.53 -12.63
C SER A 105 6.26 -5.15 -12.84
N VAL A 106 7.06 -5.31 -11.79
CA VAL A 106 8.38 -5.99 -11.83
C VAL A 106 8.32 -7.42 -11.28
N GLY A 107 7.12 -7.99 -11.17
CA GLY A 107 6.91 -9.38 -10.79
C GLY A 107 7.01 -9.65 -9.27
N VAL A 108 6.85 -8.64 -8.44
CA VAL A 108 6.88 -8.78 -6.97
C VAL A 108 5.44 -8.72 -6.44
N PRO A 109 4.93 -9.82 -5.82
CA PRO A 109 3.58 -9.81 -5.26
C PRO A 109 3.46 -8.80 -4.13
N ALA A 110 2.44 -7.92 -4.26
CA ALA A 110 2.17 -6.88 -3.28
C ALA A 110 0.67 -6.66 -3.12
N ARG A 111 0.25 -6.27 -1.90
CA ARG A 111 -1.15 -6.02 -1.57
C ARG A 111 -1.33 -4.73 -0.81
N PHE A 112 -2.52 -4.18 -0.91
CA PHE A 112 -2.96 -3.03 -0.15
C PHE A 112 -3.42 -3.47 1.24
N VAL A 113 -3.10 -2.69 2.26
CA VAL A 113 -3.57 -2.87 3.64
C VAL A 113 -4.32 -1.62 4.06
N SER A 114 -5.49 -1.81 4.63
CA SER A 114 -6.29 -0.77 5.24
C SER A 114 -6.29 -0.93 6.75
N GLY A 115 -6.16 0.17 7.45
CA GLY A 115 -6.13 0.20 8.90
C GLY A 115 -6.27 1.59 9.46
N ILE A 116 -5.77 1.78 10.66
CA ILE A 116 -5.60 3.07 11.31
C ILE A 116 -4.16 3.24 11.73
N SER A 117 -3.68 4.48 11.71
CA SER A 117 -2.35 4.83 12.21
C SER A 117 -2.41 6.02 13.15
N TYR A 118 -1.48 6.04 14.11
CA TYR A 118 -1.29 7.18 14.98
C TYR A 118 -0.34 8.18 14.34
N THR A 119 -0.75 9.43 14.29
CA THR A 119 0.07 10.54 13.78
C THR A 119 -0.02 11.75 14.72
N THR A 120 1.04 12.53 14.78
CA THR A 120 1.08 13.82 15.45
C THR A 120 1.18 14.97 14.45
N SER A 121 0.84 14.70 13.19
CA SER A 121 0.86 15.72 12.13
C SER A 121 -0.21 16.78 12.38
N ASP A 122 0.17 18.05 12.25
CA ASP A 122 -0.75 19.20 12.35
C ASP A 122 -1.78 19.27 11.19
N LEU A 123 -1.69 18.33 10.23
CA LEU A 123 -2.67 18.20 9.16
C LEU A 123 -4.01 17.62 9.63
N PHE A 124 -4.06 17.03 10.82
CA PHE A 124 -5.24 16.33 11.34
C PHE A 124 -5.59 16.79 12.75
N ASP A 125 -6.89 16.95 13.02
CA ASP A 125 -7.40 17.29 14.35
C ASP A 125 -7.26 16.13 15.35
N GLU A 126 -7.39 14.90 14.85
CA GLU A 126 -7.31 13.67 15.63
C GLU A 126 -6.01 12.93 15.35
N ASN A 127 -5.43 12.30 16.38
CA ASN A 127 -4.16 11.60 16.23
C ASN A 127 -4.30 10.23 15.54
N TRP A 128 -5.43 9.55 15.72
CA TRP A 128 -5.72 8.30 15.03
C TRP A 128 -6.47 8.56 13.74
N GLN A 129 -5.87 8.16 12.62
CA GLN A 129 -6.41 8.40 11.29
C GLN A 129 -6.61 7.09 10.52
N PRO A 130 -7.67 6.97 9.68
CA PRO A 130 -7.70 5.96 8.63
C PRO A 130 -6.44 6.02 7.80
N HIS A 131 -5.84 4.86 7.51
CA HIS A 131 -4.55 4.82 6.83
C HIS A 131 -4.42 3.59 5.94
N GLY A 132 -3.72 3.77 4.82
CA GLY A 132 -3.38 2.72 3.88
C GLY A 132 -1.86 2.56 3.75
N TRP A 133 -1.39 1.30 3.77
CA TRP A 133 0.00 0.94 3.50
C TRP A 133 0.08 -0.35 2.68
N ALA A 134 1.25 -0.79 2.33
CA ALA A 134 1.45 -1.99 1.55
C ALA A 134 2.04 -3.14 2.39
N GLU A 135 1.75 -4.36 1.97
CA GLU A 135 2.53 -5.54 2.30
C GLU A 135 3.09 -6.16 1.01
N VAL A 136 4.37 -6.47 1.03
CA VAL A 136 5.09 -7.11 -0.07
C VAL A 136 5.50 -8.52 0.34
N TYR A 137 5.33 -9.48 -0.57
CA TYR A 137 5.67 -10.86 -0.30
C TYR A 137 7.15 -11.13 -0.54
N PHE A 138 7.80 -11.67 0.47
CA PHE A 138 9.17 -12.16 0.42
C PHE A 138 9.18 -13.68 0.61
N PRO A 139 9.69 -14.46 -0.35
CA PRO A 139 9.85 -15.89 -0.19
C PRO A 139 10.51 -16.25 1.14
N GLU A 140 10.05 -17.31 1.79
CA GLU A 140 10.53 -17.82 3.09
C GLU A 140 10.25 -16.89 4.30
N ILE A 141 9.87 -15.62 4.09
CA ILE A 141 9.57 -14.66 5.15
C ILE A 141 8.05 -14.43 5.26
N GLY A 142 7.36 -14.36 4.12
CA GLY A 142 5.94 -14.02 4.04
C GLY A 142 5.72 -12.53 3.72
N TRP A 143 4.59 -12.00 4.17
CA TRP A 143 4.20 -10.61 3.96
C TRP A 143 4.97 -9.67 4.88
N VAL A 144 5.56 -8.64 4.31
CA VAL A 144 6.40 -7.64 5.00
C VAL A 144 5.81 -6.25 4.75
N GLY A 145 5.63 -5.48 5.81
CA GLY A 145 5.04 -4.14 5.75
C GLY A 145 5.96 -3.09 5.13
N PHE A 146 5.37 -2.23 4.31
CA PHE A 146 5.99 -1.04 3.71
C PHE A 146 4.99 0.10 3.75
N ASP A 147 5.33 1.16 4.44
CA ASP A 147 4.56 2.39 4.47
C ASP A 147 5.36 3.52 3.82
N VAL A 148 4.95 3.90 2.61
CA VAL A 148 5.61 4.95 1.83
C VAL A 148 5.23 6.36 2.27
N THR A 149 4.18 6.50 3.10
CA THR A 149 3.78 7.78 3.68
C THR A 149 4.61 8.10 4.94
N PHE A 150 4.91 7.07 5.76
CA PHE A 150 5.63 7.23 7.02
C PHE A 150 7.10 6.78 6.92
N ASN A 151 7.61 6.55 5.72
CA ASN A 151 9.00 6.14 5.48
C ASN A 151 9.41 4.90 6.28
N GLN A 152 8.52 3.89 6.34
CA GLN A 152 8.76 2.64 7.06
C GLN A 152 8.85 1.47 6.06
N TYR A 153 10.06 0.96 5.85
CA TYR A 153 10.34 -0.06 4.83
C TYR A 153 10.88 -1.35 5.46
N GLY A 154 10.18 -2.46 5.19
CA GLY A 154 10.50 -3.76 5.77
C GLY A 154 9.92 -3.95 7.17
N TYR A 155 9.16 -3.01 7.64
CA TYR A 155 8.38 -3.05 8.88
C TYR A 155 7.33 -1.94 8.87
N VAL A 156 6.31 -2.10 9.68
CA VAL A 156 5.49 -1.01 10.21
C VAL A 156 5.55 -1.08 11.74
N ASP A 157 5.59 0.06 12.39
CA ASP A 157 5.73 0.12 13.84
C ASP A 157 4.41 -0.05 14.59
N VAL A 158 4.43 0.12 15.90
CA VAL A 158 3.27 -0.08 16.79
C VAL A 158 2.18 0.99 16.63
N THR A 159 2.43 2.04 15.85
CA THR A 159 1.44 3.07 15.54
C THR A 159 0.44 2.61 14.48
N HIS A 160 0.61 1.41 13.91
CA HIS A 160 -0.26 0.86 12.87
C HIS A 160 -1.12 -0.28 13.42
N ILE A 161 -2.43 -0.17 13.21
CA ILE A 161 -3.39 -1.24 13.50
C ILE A 161 -4.03 -1.69 12.20
N LYS A 162 -3.62 -2.87 11.73
CA LYS A 162 -4.18 -3.48 10.52
C LYS A 162 -5.61 -3.95 10.76
N LEU A 163 -6.54 -3.50 9.94
CA LEU A 163 -7.92 -3.94 9.94
C LEU A 163 -8.17 -4.98 8.85
N ARG A 164 -7.68 -4.74 7.63
CA ARG A 164 -7.89 -5.62 6.48
C ARG A 164 -6.79 -5.48 5.44
N ASP A 165 -6.66 -6.48 4.59
CA ASP A 165 -5.88 -6.42 3.35
C ASP A 165 -6.73 -6.79 2.13
N GLY A 166 -6.32 -6.34 0.96
CA GLY A 166 -7.01 -6.56 -0.31
C GLY A 166 -6.11 -6.35 -1.52
N PHE A 167 -6.69 -6.54 -2.69
CA PHE A 167 -5.99 -6.36 -3.96
C PHE A 167 -5.96 -4.91 -4.43
N ASP A 168 -6.92 -4.10 -3.97
CA ASP A 168 -7.15 -2.71 -4.34
C ASP A 168 -7.53 -1.91 -3.09
N PRO A 169 -7.24 -0.61 -2.98
CA PRO A 169 -7.68 0.22 -1.85
C PRO A 169 -9.20 0.20 -1.64
N GLN A 170 -9.99 -0.09 -2.68
CA GLN A 170 -11.45 -0.20 -2.58
C GLN A 170 -11.92 -1.56 -2.04
N ASP A 171 -11.11 -2.61 -2.10
CA ASP A 171 -11.47 -3.95 -1.58
C ASP A 171 -11.65 -3.97 -0.06
N PRO A 172 -10.78 -3.31 0.72
CA PRO A 172 -10.97 -3.17 2.14
C PRO A 172 -12.14 -2.28 2.51
N ALA A 173 -12.62 -1.44 1.59
CA ALA A 173 -13.80 -0.63 1.84
C ALA A 173 -14.98 -1.52 2.19
N THR A 174 -15.60 -1.23 3.32
CA THR A 174 -16.73 -2.00 3.83
C THR A 174 -17.92 -1.77 2.90
N LYS A 175 -18.13 -2.69 1.96
CA LYS A 175 -19.35 -2.71 1.15
C LYS A 175 -20.45 -3.35 1.97
N PHE A 176 -21.35 -2.54 2.48
CA PHE A 176 -22.57 -3.03 3.13
C PHE A 176 -23.65 -3.23 2.06
N GLN A 177 -24.08 -4.47 1.86
CA GLN A 177 -25.24 -4.76 1.05
C GLN A 177 -26.44 -5.00 1.97
N TRP A 178 -27.46 -4.15 1.86
CA TRP A 178 -28.67 -4.25 2.65
C TRP A 178 -29.85 -4.68 1.77
N THR A 179 -30.53 -5.71 2.21
CA THR A 179 -31.79 -6.14 1.60
C THR A 179 -32.91 -5.96 2.64
N GLY A 180 -33.82 -5.04 2.39
CA GLY A 180 -34.96 -4.82 3.30
C GLY A 180 -35.93 -3.75 2.79
N ARG A 181 -37.16 -3.79 3.32
CA ARG A 181 -38.16 -2.73 3.09
C ARG A 181 -38.05 -1.71 4.22
N ASN A 182 -38.06 -0.42 3.90
CA ASN A 182 -38.03 0.71 4.85
C ASN A 182 -36.81 0.73 5.80
N VAL A 183 -35.62 0.41 5.28
CA VAL A 183 -34.37 0.50 6.05
C VAL A 183 -33.90 1.94 6.07
N LYS A 184 -33.73 2.53 7.26
CA LYS A 184 -33.03 3.80 7.47
C LYS A 184 -31.63 3.48 8.02
N LEU A 185 -30.59 3.77 7.23
CA LEU A 185 -29.21 3.71 7.71
C LEU A 185 -28.96 4.97 8.56
N LYS A 186 -28.49 4.78 9.78
CA LYS A 186 -27.91 5.86 10.58
C LYS A 186 -26.40 5.67 10.56
N PRO A 187 -25.60 6.71 10.29
CA PRO A 187 -24.16 6.64 10.53
C PRO A 187 -23.96 6.27 11.99
N GLN A 188 -23.18 5.26 12.25
CA GLN A 188 -22.74 4.89 13.59
C GLN A 188 -21.29 5.31 13.69
N GLU A 189 -21.00 6.19 14.63
CA GLU A 189 -19.65 6.54 15.03
C GLU A 189 -19.01 5.31 15.66
N ILE A 190 -17.84 4.90 15.19
CA ILE A 190 -17.07 3.82 15.81
C ILE A 190 -16.01 4.49 16.65
N ASP A 191 -16.18 4.49 17.97
CA ASP A 191 -15.18 4.95 18.91
C ASP A 191 -14.17 3.82 19.18
N PHE A 192 -12.90 4.09 18.99
CA PHE A 192 -11.81 3.21 19.38
C PHE A 192 -11.19 3.73 20.70
N ASP A 193 -11.45 3.04 21.81
CA ASP A 193 -10.73 3.29 23.07
C ASP A 193 -9.47 2.41 23.10
N ILE A 194 -8.35 2.98 22.67
CA ILE A 194 -7.04 2.30 22.72
C ILE A 194 -6.36 2.66 24.03
N ARG A 195 -6.35 1.71 24.96
CA ARG A 195 -5.60 1.82 26.21
C ARG A 195 -4.18 1.31 26.01
N LEU A 196 -3.21 2.21 26.07
CA LEU A 196 -1.78 1.89 26.09
C LEU A 196 -1.34 1.38 27.46
#